data_d8521099a40a72e356316a2168d1c5ac
#
_entry.id   d8521099a40a72e356316a2168d1c5ac
#
_cell.length_a   1.000
_cell.length_b   1.000
_cell.length_c   1.000
_cell.angle_alpha   90.00
_cell.angle_beta   90.00
_cell.angle_gamma   90.00
#
_symmetry.space_group_name_H-M   'P 1'
#
loop_
_entity.id
_entity.type
_entity.pdbx_description
1 polymer ?
#
loop_
_entity_poly.entity_id
_entity_poly.type
_entity_poly.pdbx_seq_one_letter_code
_entity_poly.pdbx_strand_id
1 'polypeptide(L)'
;MTEWDGLRTASEHQTATTAKRDGMDRQTVGSTNRGRLSVEVRTEGRSEILTAAGELDHHTAELLRVPLDEALEQGRSRLVIDCSQLEFCDSTGLNVLLGARLKADAAGGGVHLAAMRPVVARVFEITGADAVFGVHTTLQDALAE
;
A
#
# COMPACT_ATOMS: atom_id res chain seq x y z
N MET A 1 -12.78 -18.35 8.41
CA MET A 1 -12.95 -18.38 8.95
C MET A 1 -13.05 -18.22 9.41
N THR A 2 -12.83 -17.95 8.61
CA THR A 2 -12.87 -17.70 9.06
C THR A 2 -12.82 -17.29 9.43
N GLU A 3 -12.66 -16.44 9.09
CA GLU A 3 -12.57 -16.04 9.57
C GLU A 3 -12.46 -15.46 9.80
N TRP A 4 -12.27 -15.26 9.42
CA TRP A 4 -12.00 -14.56 9.66
C TRP A 4 -12.48 -14.23 9.66
N ASP A 5 -12.37 -13.77 8.93
CA ASP A 5 -12.66 -13.28 9.09
C ASP A 5 -12.85 -12.82 9.41
N GLY A 6 -12.81 -12.49 8.47
CA GLY A 6 -12.88 -11.73 9.06
C GLY A 6 -12.79 -11.35 9.22
N LEU A 7 -12.66 -10.95 8.95
CA LEU A 7 -12.50 -10.61 9.37
C LEU A 7 -12.63 -10.34 9.18
N ARG A 8 -12.50 -10.06 8.62
CA ARG A 8 -12.50 -9.64 8.59
C ARG A 8 -12.94 -9.39 8.68
N THR A 9 -12.62 -9.12 7.70
CA THR A 9 -12.88 -8.88 7.94
C THR A 9 -13.13 -8.66 8.00
N ALA A 10 -12.85 -8.19 7.37
CA ALA A 10 -13.10 -7.94 7.69
C ALA A 10 -13.14 -7.79 7.58
N SER A 11 -12.81 -7.73 6.75
CA SER A 11 -12.86 -7.68 6.93
C SER A 11 -13.03 -7.75 6.64
N GLU A 12 -12.91 -7.43 6.02
CA GLU A 12 -13.01 -7.36 6.14
C GLU A 12 -13.15 -7.42 6.11
N HIS A 13 -12.71 -7.18 5.43
CA HIS A 13 -12.73 -7.20 5.65
C HIS A 13 -13.02 -7.08 5.49
N GLN A 14 -12.54 -6.46 4.95
CA GLN A 14 -12.78 -6.34 5.18
C GLN A 14 -13.10 -6.09 5.13
N THR A 15 -12.72 -5.50 4.30
CA THR A 15 -13.00 -5.32 4.52
C THR A 15 -13.29 -5.15 4.44
N ALA A 16 -13.00 -4.60 3.84
CA ALA A 16 -13.33 -4.39 4.15
C ALA A 16 -13.51 -4.22 4.09
N THR A 17 -13.28 -3.92 3.46
CA THR A 17 -13.55 -3.80 3.77
C THR A 17 -13.96 -3.62 3.74
N THR A 18 -13.82 -3.12 3.12
CA THR A 18 -14.22 -2.97 3.44
C THR A 18 -14.69 -2.70 3.53
N ALA A 19 -14.54 -2.00 3.00
CA ALA A 19 -14.96 -1.75 3.40
C ALA A 19 -15.35 -1.49 3.53
N LYS A 20 -15.30 -1.06 3.17
CA LYS A 20 -15.63 -0.89 3.61
C LYS A 20 -16.11 -0.58 3.93
N ARG A 21 -16.03 0.01 3.48
CA ARG A 21 -16.29 0.25 4.18
C ARG A 21 -16.77 0.74 4.55
N ASP A 22 -16.65 1.50 3.93
CA ASP A 22 -16.96 1.96 4.65
C ASP A 22 -17.02 2.37 5.12
N GLY A 23 -16.73 2.83 4.68
CA GLY A 23 -16.70 3.39 5.47
C GLY A 23 -16.49 3.59 6.03
N MET A 24 -16.34 3.86 5.91
CA MET A 24 -16.12 3.93 6.77
C MET A 24 -15.91 3.80 7.22
N ASP A 25 -15.65 3.95 6.84
CA ASP A 25 -15.33 3.78 7.52
C ASP A 25 -14.96 3.80 7.69
N ARG A 26 -14.59 4.05 7.54
CA ARG A 26 -14.17 4.05 8.03
C ARG A 26 -13.78 3.84 8.55
N GLN A 27 -13.41 3.77 8.19
CA GLN A 27 -12.93 3.49 8.87
C GLN A 27 -12.48 3.11 9.26
N THR A 28 -12.15 3.17 8.98
CA THR A 28 -11.57 2.80 9.51
C THR A 28 -11.09 2.30 9.84
N VAL A 29 -10.77 2.36 9.62
CA VAL A 29 -10.21 1.99 10.08
C VAL A 29 -9.57 2.01 10.45
N GLY A 30 -9.23 2.23 10.45
CA GLY A 30 -8.57 2.46 10.88
C GLY A 30 -8.18 2.88 11.21
N SER A 31 -8.26 3.21 11.15
CA SER A 31 -8.00 3.69 11.64
C SER A 31 -7.68 3.82 12.32
N THR A 32 -7.74 3.70 12.07
CA THR A 32 -7.43 3.85 12.69
C THR A 32 -6.73 3.71 13.31
N ASN A 33 -6.70 3.19 13.01
CA ASN A 33 -5.75 3.07 13.70
C ASN A 33 -5.17 4.16 14.40
N ARG A 34 -5.71 4.74 15.13
CA ARG A 34 -5.19 5.92 15.69
C ARG A 34 -4.95 7.00 14.70
N GLY A 35 -5.52 6.84 13.50
CA GLY A 35 -5.39 7.81 12.45
C GLY A 35 -3.97 7.99 11.93
N ARG A 36 -3.05 7.09 12.27
CA ARG A 36 -1.67 7.23 11.86
C ARG A 36 -1.46 6.82 10.42
N LEU A 37 -2.18 5.81 9.98
CA LEU A 37 -2.11 5.38 8.58
C LEU A 37 -3.45 4.84 8.14
N SER A 38 -3.88 5.23 6.95
CA SER A 38 -5.00 4.60 6.28
C SER A 38 -4.53 4.12 4.91
N VAL A 39 -5.08 3.00 4.46
CA VAL A 39 -4.75 2.43 3.15
C VAL A 39 -6.05 2.13 2.44
N GLU A 40 -6.22 2.72 1.26
CA GLU A 40 -7.36 2.45 0.39
C GLU A 40 -6.87 1.69 -0.82
N VAL A 41 -7.66 0.71 -1.25
CA VAL A 41 -7.28 -0.15 -2.36
C VAL A 41 -8.33 -0.05 -3.44
N ARG A 42 -7.87 0.14 -4.69
CA ARG A 42 -8.77 0.11 -5.83
C ARG A 42 -8.04 -0.50 -7.01
N THR A 43 -8.82 -1.00 -7.96
CA THR A 43 -8.29 -1.59 -9.17
C THR A 43 -8.53 -0.65 -10.35
N GLU A 44 -7.52 -0.48 -11.17
CA GLU A 44 -7.66 0.31 -12.39
C GLU A 44 -6.89 -0.38 -13.50
N GLY A 45 -7.63 -0.95 -14.46
CA GLY A 45 -7.01 -1.75 -15.51
C GLY A 45 -6.31 -2.96 -14.92
N ARG A 46 -5.01 -3.08 -15.23
CA ARG A 46 -4.19 -4.17 -14.70
C ARG A 46 -3.52 -3.82 -13.39
N SER A 47 -3.73 -2.62 -12.91
CA SER A 47 -3.04 -2.11 -11.73
C SER A 47 -3.91 -2.20 -10.50
N GLU A 48 -3.29 -2.57 -9.40
CA GLU A 48 -3.91 -2.44 -8.08
C GLU A 48 -3.29 -1.20 -7.45
N ILE A 49 -4.12 -0.24 -7.08
CA ILE A 49 -3.66 1.03 -6.54
C ILE A 49 -3.93 1.06 -5.04
N LEU A 50 -2.87 1.26 -4.27
CA LEU A 50 -2.96 1.37 -2.82
C LEU A 50 -2.59 2.80 -2.45
N THR A 51 -3.57 3.54 -1.92
CA THR A 51 -3.34 4.91 -1.48
C THR A 51 -3.05 4.89 0.01
N ALA A 52 -1.82 5.23 0.37
CA ALA A 52 -1.37 5.25 1.76
C ALA A 52 -1.36 6.70 2.24
N ALA A 53 -2.08 6.97 3.33
CA ALA A 53 -2.18 8.32 3.89
C ALA A 53 -1.76 8.29 5.34
N GLY A 54 -0.81 9.13 5.72
CA GLY A 54 -0.35 9.26 7.08
C GLY A 54 1.08 8.81 7.26
N GLU A 55 1.35 8.05 8.31
CA GLU A 55 2.70 7.64 8.70
C GLU A 55 2.87 6.13 8.56
N LEU A 56 3.84 5.73 7.78
CA LEU A 56 4.16 4.32 7.58
C LEU A 56 5.40 3.99 8.40
N ASP A 57 5.19 3.33 9.54
CA ASP A 57 6.25 3.00 10.48
C ASP A 57 6.04 1.59 11.03
N HIS A 58 6.84 1.23 12.03
CA HIS A 58 6.78 -0.14 12.57
C HIS A 58 5.46 -0.45 13.28
N HIS A 59 4.69 0.57 13.67
CA HIS A 59 3.37 0.35 14.27
C HIS A 59 2.28 0.17 13.22
N THR A 60 2.48 0.72 12.02
CA THR A 60 1.44 0.75 10.99
C THR A 60 1.76 -0.11 9.77
N ALA A 61 2.96 -0.67 9.72
CA ALA A 61 3.43 -1.40 8.52
C ALA A 61 2.49 -2.52 8.10
N GLU A 62 1.87 -3.22 9.07
CA GLU A 62 0.93 -4.30 8.75
C GLU A 62 -0.28 -3.81 7.98
N LEU A 63 -0.71 -2.57 8.21
CA LEU A 63 -1.87 -2.01 7.51
C LEU A 63 -1.62 -1.90 6.01
N LEU A 64 -0.37 -1.79 5.62
CA LEU A 64 -0.01 -1.78 4.20
C LEU A 64 0.37 -3.18 3.71
N ARG A 65 1.07 -3.96 4.53
CA ARG A 65 1.52 -5.30 4.14
C ARG A 65 0.35 -6.22 3.81
N VAL A 66 -0.70 -6.19 4.63
CA VAL A 66 -1.84 -7.08 4.43
C VAL A 66 -2.51 -6.87 3.07
N PRO A 67 -2.92 -5.65 2.70
CA PRO A 67 -3.53 -5.48 1.36
C PRO A 67 -2.56 -5.73 0.21
N LEU A 68 -1.26 -5.49 0.40
CA LEU A 68 -0.28 -5.85 -0.63
C LEU A 68 -0.25 -7.36 -0.84
N ASP A 69 -0.17 -8.13 0.25
CA ASP A 69 -0.16 -9.58 0.16
C ASP A 69 -1.45 -10.11 -0.45
N GLU A 70 -2.60 -9.52 -0.08
CA GLU A 70 -3.88 -9.93 -0.63
C GLU A 70 -3.94 -9.72 -2.14
N ALA A 71 -3.45 -8.58 -2.61
CA ALA A 71 -3.42 -8.30 -4.04
C ALA A 71 -2.57 -9.34 -4.78
N LEU A 72 -1.40 -9.63 -4.22
CA LEU A 72 -0.50 -10.61 -4.83
C LEU A 72 -1.10 -12.00 -4.84
N GLU A 73 -1.80 -12.40 -3.77
CA GLU A 73 -2.48 -13.69 -3.70
C GLU A 73 -3.59 -13.82 -4.73
N GLN A 74 -4.19 -12.69 -5.10
CA GLN A 74 -5.24 -12.66 -6.12
C GLN A 74 -4.69 -12.60 -7.52
N GLY A 75 -3.38 -12.66 -7.66
CA GLY A 75 -2.73 -12.63 -8.96
C GLY A 75 -2.49 -11.23 -9.51
N ARG A 76 -2.67 -10.21 -8.69
CA ARG A 76 -2.45 -8.83 -9.12
C ARG A 76 -1.02 -8.47 -8.77
N SER A 77 -0.17 -8.42 -9.78
CA SER A 77 1.26 -8.21 -9.57
C SER A 77 1.74 -6.83 -10.01
N ARG A 78 0.88 -6.03 -10.63
CA ARG A 78 1.23 -4.64 -10.96
C ARG A 78 0.65 -3.76 -9.88
N LEU A 79 1.51 -3.39 -8.94
CA LEU A 79 1.08 -2.67 -7.73
C LEU A 79 1.57 -1.22 -7.83
N VAL A 80 0.65 -0.29 -7.60
CA VAL A 80 0.97 1.14 -7.62
C VAL A 80 0.62 1.69 -6.23
N ILE A 81 1.61 2.30 -5.59
CA ILE A 81 1.42 2.91 -4.28
C ILE A 81 1.34 4.40 -4.49
N ASP A 82 0.17 4.97 -4.22
CA ASP A 82 -0.01 6.42 -4.29
C ASP A 82 0.48 7.01 -2.96
N CYS A 83 1.59 7.72 -3.02
CA CYS A 83 2.26 8.27 -1.85
C CYS A 83 1.97 9.75 -1.64
N SER A 84 1.01 10.32 -2.37
CA SER A 84 0.73 11.76 -2.29
C SER A 84 0.29 12.21 -0.89
N GLN A 85 -0.30 11.30 -0.13
CA GLN A 85 -0.77 11.57 1.23
C GLN A 85 0.14 10.96 2.29
N LEU A 86 1.22 10.32 1.89
CA LEU A 86 2.15 9.67 2.81
C LEU A 86 3.11 10.71 3.36
N GLU A 87 3.14 10.87 4.68
CA GLU A 87 3.89 11.93 5.35
C GLU A 87 5.21 11.46 5.93
N PHE A 88 5.35 10.15 6.12
CA PHE A 88 6.53 9.59 6.79
C PHE A 88 6.66 8.11 6.41
N CYS A 89 7.91 7.66 6.28
CA CYS A 89 8.19 6.24 6.04
C CYS A 89 9.52 5.91 6.73
N ASP A 90 9.52 4.89 7.58
CA ASP A 90 10.76 4.41 8.21
C ASP A 90 11.25 3.13 7.52
N SER A 91 12.30 2.54 8.09
CA SER A 91 12.91 1.35 7.50
C SER A 91 11.96 0.13 7.51
N THR A 92 11.07 0.04 8.50
CA THR A 92 10.10 -1.06 8.54
C THR A 92 9.12 -0.94 7.37
N GLY A 93 8.63 0.28 7.14
CA GLY A 93 7.74 0.53 6.00
C GLY A 93 8.44 0.27 4.68
N LEU A 94 9.68 0.71 4.57
CA LEU A 94 10.48 0.45 3.37
C LEU A 94 10.63 -1.04 3.13
N ASN A 95 10.89 -1.83 4.18
CA ASN A 95 11.03 -3.28 4.06
C ASN A 95 9.74 -3.95 3.59
N VAL A 96 8.58 -3.46 4.02
CA VAL A 96 7.30 -3.98 3.53
C VAL A 96 7.21 -3.79 2.01
N LEU A 97 7.58 -2.62 1.54
CA LEU A 97 7.54 -2.32 0.10
C LEU A 97 8.56 -3.15 -0.67
N LEU A 98 9.76 -3.33 -0.12
CA LEU A 98 10.78 -4.17 -0.76
C LEU A 98 10.32 -5.62 -0.84
N GLY A 99 9.68 -6.13 0.20
CA GLY A 99 9.14 -7.49 0.19
C GLY A 99 8.07 -7.66 -0.88
N ALA A 100 7.17 -6.70 -0.98
CA ALA A 100 6.14 -6.71 -2.02
C ALA A 100 6.75 -6.68 -3.42
N ARG A 101 7.79 -5.87 -3.59
CA ARG A 101 8.48 -5.77 -4.88
C ARG A 101 9.05 -7.12 -5.31
N LEU A 102 9.71 -7.81 -4.38
CA LEU A 102 10.29 -9.12 -4.71
C LEU A 102 9.21 -10.10 -5.18
N LYS A 103 8.08 -10.12 -4.49
CA LYS A 103 6.98 -11.02 -4.87
C LYS A 103 6.34 -10.61 -6.19
N ALA A 104 6.15 -9.31 -6.39
CA ALA A 104 5.55 -8.80 -7.63
C ALA A 104 6.45 -9.07 -8.81
N ASP A 105 7.76 -8.85 -8.67
CA ASP A 105 8.72 -9.13 -9.74
C ASP A 105 8.72 -10.61 -10.09
N ALA A 106 8.67 -11.49 -9.09
CA ALA A 106 8.63 -12.93 -9.30
C ALA A 106 7.37 -13.36 -10.06
N ALA A 107 6.30 -12.60 -9.92
CA ALA A 107 5.04 -12.88 -10.62
C ALA A 107 4.93 -12.17 -11.96
N GLY A 108 6.00 -11.53 -12.41
CA GLY A 108 6.02 -10.85 -13.71
C GLY A 108 5.49 -9.42 -13.69
N GLY A 109 5.27 -8.86 -12.51
CA GLY A 109 4.78 -7.49 -12.35
C GLY A 109 5.83 -6.55 -11.81
N GLY A 110 5.45 -5.74 -10.86
CA GLY A 110 6.34 -4.78 -10.23
C GLY A 110 5.63 -3.88 -9.26
N VAL A 111 6.40 -3.12 -8.51
CA VAL A 111 5.87 -2.11 -7.59
C VAL A 111 6.30 -0.74 -8.06
N HIS A 112 5.33 0.15 -8.22
CA HIS A 112 5.54 1.52 -8.66
C HIS A 112 5.12 2.46 -7.54
N LEU A 113 5.92 3.50 -7.30
CA LEU A 113 5.66 4.50 -6.28
C LEU A 113 5.34 5.82 -6.98
N ALA A 114 4.24 6.44 -6.60
CA ALA A 114 3.78 7.65 -7.27
C ALA A 114 3.68 8.81 -6.30
N ALA A 115 4.09 9.98 -6.73
CA ALA A 115 3.85 11.25 -6.06
C ALA A 115 4.43 11.32 -4.64
N MET A 116 5.62 10.74 -4.43
CA MET A 116 6.25 10.79 -3.11
C MET A 116 6.56 12.23 -2.72
N ARG A 117 6.23 12.59 -1.48
CA ARG A 117 6.63 13.87 -0.92
C ARG A 117 8.15 13.86 -0.66
N PRO A 118 8.79 15.04 -0.64
CA PRO A 118 10.25 15.08 -0.48
C PRO A 118 10.77 14.34 0.75
N VAL A 119 10.07 14.40 1.89
CA VAL A 119 10.54 13.75 3.12
C VAL A 119 10.53 12.23 2.95
N VAL A 120 9.57 11.68 2.21
CA VAL A 120 9.51 10.25 1.95
C VAL A 120 10.52 9.86 0.88
N ALA A 121 10.58 10.63 -0.21
CA ALA A 121 11.52 10.37 -1.30
C ALA A 121 12.96 10.31 -0.79
N ARG A 122 13.28 11.15 0.19
CA ARG A 122 14.63 11.19 0.75
C ARG A 122 15.02 9.89 1.42
N VAL A 123 14.08 9.22 2.10
CA VAL A 123 14.37 7.93 2.71
C VAL A 123 14.78 6.90 1.63
N PHE A 124 14.07 6.93 0.51
CA PHE A 124 14.38 6.03 -0.60
C PHE A 124 15.71 6.37 -1.26
N GLU A 125 16.02 7.68 -1.38
CA GLU A 125 17.28 8.12 -1.96
C GLU A 125 18.47 7.72 -1.09
N ILE A 126 18.37 7.98 0.21
CA ILE A 126 19.47 7.71 1.15
C ILE A 126 19.77 6.21 1.19
N THR A 127 18.77 5.37 1.13
CA THR A 127 18.94 3.92 1.21
C THR A 127 19.25 3.29 -0.14
N GLY A 128 19.13 4.04 -1.24
CA GLY A 128 19.29 3.52 -2.57
C GLY A 128 18.06 2.76 -3.08
N ALA A 129 17.00 2.73 -2.31
CA ALA A 129 15.80 1.97 -2.67
C ALA A 129 15.09 2.56 -3.89
N ASP A 130 15.26 3.85 -4.15
CA ASP A 130 14.66 4.48 -5.33
C ASP A 130 15.15 3.86 -6.64
N ALA A 131 16.29 3.18 -6.63
CA ALA A 131 16.82 2.53 -7.82
C ALA A 131 16.13 1.22 -8.18
N VAL A 132 15.38 0.64 -7.23
CA VAL A 132 14.77 -0.68 -7.46
C VAL A 132 13.25 -0.62 -7.66
N PHE A 133 12.63 0.54 -7.42
CA PHE A 133 11.21 0.73 -7.67
C PHE A 133 11.00 1.56 -8.93
N GLY A 134 9.84 1.42 -9.57
CA GLY A 134 9.40 2.39 -10.56
C GLY A 134 8.93 3.63 -9.82
N VAL A 135 9.67 4.73 -9.93
CA VAL A 135 9.33 5.97 -9.23
C VAL A 135 8.77 6.97 -10.22
N HIS A 136 7.61 7.52 -9.91
CA HIS A 136 6.87 8.40 -10.81
C HIS A 136 6.45 9.66 -10.07
N THR A 137 6.43 10.78 -10.80
CA THR A 137 6.06 12.07 -10.23
C THR A 137 4.57 12.16 -9.90
N THR A 138 3.75 11.50 -10.73
CA THR A 138 2.28 11.53 -10.54
C THR A 138 1.72 10.13 -10.62
N LEU A 139 0.49 9.97 -10.09
CA LEU A 139 -0.22 8.71 -10.22
C LEU A 139 -0.49 8.38 -11.68
N GLN A 140 -0.85 9.39 -12.49
CA GLN A 140 -1.07 9.19 -13.92
C GLN A 140 0.14 8.60 -14.61
N ASP A 141 1.33 9.12 -14.30
CA ASP A 141 2.56 8.61 -14.90
C ASP A 141 2.78 7.13 -14.53
N ALA A 142 2.51 6.78 -13.29
CA ALA A 142 2.65 5.39 -12.84
C ALA A 142 1.68 4.46 -13.58
N LEU A 143 0.46 4.92 -13.81
CA LEU A 143 -0.55 4.11 -14.46
C LEU A 143 -0.33 3.99 -15.97
N ALA A 144 0.39 4.93 -16.56
CA ALA A 144 0.67 4.92 -18.00
C ALA A 144 1.77 3.93 -18.38
N GLU A 145 2.55 3.48 -17.40
CA GLU A 145 3.63 2.50 -17.65
C GLU A 145 3.05 1.09 -18.00
#